data_ba039967bc56ae45d95b73ffbc790266
#
_entry.id   ba039967bc56ae45d95b73ffbc790266
#
_cell.length_a   1.000
_cell.length_b   1.000
_cell.length_c   1.000
_cell.angle_alpha   90.00
_cell.angle_beta   90.00
_cell.angle_gamma   90.00
#
_symmetry.space_group_name_H-M   'P 1'
#
loop_
_entity.id
_entity.type
_entity.pdbx_description
1 polymer ?
#
loop_
_entity_poly.entity_id
_entity_poly.type
_entity_poly.pdbx_seq_one_letter_code
_entity_poly.pdbx_strand_id
1 'polypeptide(L)'
;MKLTTSNRRRWRGAVGCLILLLCYAASLDVVKAASWNGIEPFKTRRTDVLKILGKPVGESSAGALRFNVAGGAVVVSFVDEKFVTAKRLRPEVVGTVLEIVLQHERSSDTPESMSLLKNRDFVRDDNQNASIFRNLKEGIAYTFFDGKLRTTRFTFSETQLGHARRSGSLR
;
A
#
# COMPACT_ATOMS: atom_id res chain seq x y z
N MET A 1 63.98 36.47 -17.97
CA MET A 1 63.31 35.20 -18.30
C MET A 1 62.04 35.10 -17.44
N LYS A 2 60.86 35.36 -18.08
CA LYS A 2 59.56 35.45 -17.38
C LYS A 2 58.87 34.11 -17.49
N LEU A 3 58.50 33.49 -16.37
CA LEU A 3 57.67 32.29 -16.31
C LEU A 3 56.24 32.69 -15.88
N THR A 4 55.34 32.37 -16.74
CA THR A 4 53.90 32.62 -16.72
C THR A 4 53.17 31.80 -15.67
N THR A 5 52.51 32.48 -14.74
CA THR A 5 51.49 31.89 -13.85
C THR A 5 50.14 32.05 -14.55
N SER A 6 49.51 30.95 -14.91
CA SER A 6 48.04 30.92 -15.10
C SER A 6 47.56 29.49 -15.38
N ASN A 7 46.86 28.88 -14.49
CA ASN A 7 45.71 27.99 -14.81
C ASN A 7 45.19 27.20 -13.58
N ARG A 8 44.96 27.86 -12.43
CA ARG A 8 44.35 27.17 -11.27
C ARG A 8 42.89 27.61 -10.92
N ARG A 9 42.25 28.44 -11.74
CA ARG A 9 40.94 29.00 -11.36
C ARG A 9 39.72 28.34 -12.03
N ARG A 10 39.87 27.44 -12.99
CA ARG A 10 38.74 26.88 -13.78
C ARG A 10 38.16 25.55 -13.23
N TRP A 11 38.81 24.88 -12.30
CA TRP A 11 38.33 23.58 -11.80
C TRP A 11 37.45 23.64 -10.54
N ARG A 12 37.33 24.79 -9.90
CA ARG A 12 36.50 24.93 -8.70
C ARG A 12 35.01 25.05 -8.97
N GLY A 13 34.60 25.45 -10.18
CA GLY A 13 33.19 25.59 -10.56
C GLY A 13 32.53 24.26 -10.98
N ALA A 14 33.28 23.35 -11.60
CA ALA A 14 32.70 22.09 -12.12
C ALA A 14 32.36 21.06 -11.02
N VAL A 15 33.11 21.04 -9.92
CA VAL A 15 32.88 20.10 -8.81
C VAL A 15 31.64 20.50 -8.00
N GLY A 16 31.36 21.80 -7.86
CA GLY A 16 30.18 22.28 -7.11
C GLY A 16 28.84 21.93 -7.78
N CYS A 17 28.78 21.96 -9.12
CA CYS A 17 27.55 21.58 -9.83
C CYS A 17 27.26 20.09 -9.82
N LEU A 18 28.29 19.24 -9.77
CA LEU A 18 28.11 17.78 -9.75
C LEU A 18 27.53 17.29 -8.40
N ILE A 19 27.92 17.93 -7.30
CA ILE A 19 27.43 17.59 -5.95
C ILE A 19 25.96 18.03 -5.78
N LEU A 20 25.55 19.16 -6.35
CA LEU A 20 24.16 19.62 -6.34
C LEU A 20 23.20 18.73 -7.14
N LEU A 21 23.66 18.13 -8.23
CA LEU A 21 22.88 17.18 -9.04
C LEU A 21 22.68 15.83 -8.35
N LEU A 22 23.67 15.38 -7.54
CA LEU A 22 23.56 14.13 -6.79
C LEU A 22 22.60 14.24 -5.58
N CYS A 23 22.44 15.41 -4.98
CA CYS A 23 21.48 15.62 -3.88
C CYS A 23 20.02 15.66 -4.33
N TYR A 24 19.72 15.92 -5.62
CA TYR A 24 18.34 15.94 -6.13
C TYR A 24 17.78 14.56 -6.46
N ALA A 25 18.61 13.52 -6.48
CA ALA A 25 18.20 12.14 -6.80
C ALA A 25 17.71 11.33 -5.58
N ALA A 26 17.72 11.91 -4.36
CA ALA A 26 17.55 11.15 -3.12
C ALA A 26 16.17 11.29 -2.44
N SER A 27 15.15 11.83 -3.11
CA SER A 27 13.83 12.03 -2.49
C SER A 27 12.67 11.59 -3.38
N LEU A 28 12.77 10.42 -3.98
CA LEU A 28 11.57 9.71 -4.39
C LEU A 28 11.15 8.84 -3.20
N ASP A 29 10.37 9.42 -2.28
CA ASP A 29 9.57 8.64 -1.35
C ASP A 29 8.63 7.76 -2.18
N VAL A 30 9.09 6.58 -2.52
CA VAL A 30 8.24 5.53 -3.08
C VAL A 30 7.28 5.15 -1.96
N VAL A 31 6.09 5.77 -1.95
CA VAL A 31 5.01 5.36 -1.07
C VAL A 31 4.73 3.90 -1.36
N LYS A 32 5.31 3.04 -0.52
CA LYS A 32 5.15 1.59 -0.65
C LYS A 32 3.72 1.27 -0.23
N ALA A 33 2.91 0.84 -1.18
CA ALA A 33 1.57 0.36 -0.88
C ALA A 33 1.62 -0.75 0.16
N ALA A 34 0.67 -0.75 1.08
CA ALA A 34 0.57 -1.79 2.08
C ALA A 34 0.39 -3.16 1.41
N SER A 35 1.15 -4.14 1.87
CA SER A 35 1.12 -5.51 1.38
C SER A 35 1.15 -6.47 2.56
N TRP A 36 0.61 -7.66 2.37
CA TRP A 36 0.66 -8.72 3.37
C TRP A 36 1.17 -10.02 2.74
N ASN A 37 2.18 -10.61 3.34
CA ASN A 37 2.79 -11.88 2.90
C ASN A 37 3.16 -11.90 1.41
N GLY A 38 3.64 -10.76 0.87
CA GLY A 38 3.97 -10.61 -0.55
C GLY A 38 2.75 -10.43 -1.47
N ILE A 39 1.54 -10.38 -0.93
CA ILE A 39 0.31 -10.10 -1.67
C ILE A 39 0.07 -8.59 -1.65
N GLU A 40 -0.06 -7.99 -2.83
CA GLU A 40 -0.20 -6.55 -3.02
C GLU A 40 -1.49 -6.24 -3.81
N PRO A 41 -2.37 -5.35 -3.32
CA PRO A 41 -3.55 -4.90 -4.07
C PRO A 41 -3.19 -4.31 -5.44
N PHE A 42 -4.06 -4.51 -6.43
CA PHE A 42 -3.92 -4.10 -7.85
C PHE A 42 -2.72 -4.67 -8.60
N LYS A 43 -1.98 -5.61 -8.00
CA LYS A 43 -0.78 -6.21 -8.59
C LYS A 43 -0.83 -7.73 -8.58
N THR A 44 -1.01 -8.34 -7.40
CA THR A 44 -1.02 -9.80 -7.25
C THR A 44 -2.28 -10.39 -7.86
N ARG A 45 -2.13 -11.45 -8.68
CA ARG A 45 -3.26 -12.15 -9.31
C ARG A 45 -3.77 -13.29 -8.45
N ARG A 46 -5.01 -13.72 -8.70
CA ARG A 46 -5.63 -14.86 -8.01
C ARG A 46 -4.76 -16.13 -8.01
N THR A 47 -4.12 -16.44 -9.13
CA THR A 47 -3.21 -17.59 -9.26
C THR A 47 -2.01 -17.50 -8.34
N ASP A 48 -1.48 -16.30 -8.13
CA ASP A 48 -0.33 -16.09 -7.27
C ASP A 48 -0.72 -16.14 -5.79
N VAL A 49 -1.92 -15.64 -5.44
CA VAL A 49 -2.49 -15.82 -4.09
C VAL A 49 -2.59 -17.31 -3.74
N LEU A 50 -3.08 -18.15 -4.67
CA LEU A 50 -3.17 -19.60 -4.46
C LEU A 50 -1.79 -20.28 -4.33
N LYS A 51 -0.76 -19.79 -5.02
CA LYS A 51 0.62 -20.29 -4.85
C LYS A 51 1.18 -19.91 -3.47
N ILE A 52 0.89 -18.70 -2.98
CA ILE A 52 1.42 -18.17 -1.72
C ILE A 52 0.69 -18.79 -0.51
N LEU A 53 -0.64 -18.85 -0.55
CA LEU A 53 -1.47 -19.26 0.60
C LEU A 53 -1.98 -20.71 0.53
N GLY A 54 -1.80 -21.37 -0.63
CA GLY A 54 -2.24 -22.74 -0.83
C GLY A 54 -3.74 -22.84 -1.13
N LYS A 55 -4.35 -23.95 -0.69
CA LYS A 55 -5.76 -24.25 -0.94
C LYS A 55 -6.66 -23.41 -0.02
N PRO A 56 -7.66 -22.67 -0.54
CA PRO A 56 -8.62 -21.96 0.28
C PRO A 56 -9.54 -22.92 1.02
N VAL A 57 -10.00 -22.53 2.21
CA VAL A 57 -10.99 -23.28 3.00
C VAL A 57 -12.43 -22.89 2.66
N GLY A 58 -12.61 -21.84 1.87
CA GLY A 58 -13.91 -21.38 1.39
C GLY A 58 -13.79 -20.34 0.31
N GLU A 59 -14.87 -20.18 -0.46
CA GLU A 59 -15.05 -19.16 -1.48
C GLU A 59 -16.44 -18.54 -1.32
N SER A 60 -16.53 -17.21 -1.35
CA SER A 60 -17.81 -16.51 -1.32
C SER A 60 -18.47 -16.50 -2.70
N SER A 61 -19.78 -16.19 -2.75
CA SER A 61 -20.52 -15.98 -4.00
C SER A 61 -19.94 -14.84 -4.87
N ALA A 62 -19.22 -13.90 -4.27
CA ALA A 62 -18.51 -12.83 -4.95
C ALA A 62 -17.07 -13.22 -5.36
N GLY A 63 -16.67 -14.48 -5.22
CA GLY A 63 -15.36 -15.00 -5.61
C GLY A 63 -14.20 -14.64 -4.65
N ALA A 64 -14.49 -14.12 -3.45
CA ALA A 64 -13.45 -13.91 -2.45
C ALA A 64 -13.03 -15.24 -1.81
N LEU A 65 -11.72 -15.43 -1.64
CA LEU A 65 -11.14 -16.65 -1.10
C LEU A 65 -10.84 -16.48 0.38
N ARG A 66 -11.16 -17.51 1.18
CA ARG A 66 -10.86 -17.59 2.61
C ARG A 66 -9.79 -18.64 2.87
N PHE A 67 -8.81 -18.27 3.70
CA PHE A 67 -7.72 -19.16 4.13
C PHE A 67 -7.60 -19.11 5.66
N ASN A 68 -7.24 -20.24 6.28
CA ASN A 68 -6.81 -20.25 7.67
C ASN A 68 -5.33 -19.89 7.74
N VAL A 69 -4.97 -19.02 8.68
CA VAL A 69 -3.60 -18.59 8.94
C VAL A 69 -3.32 -18.62 10.44
N ALA A 70 -2.06 -18.55 10.82
CA ALA A 70 -1.71 -18.48 12.23
C ALA A 70 -2.36 -17.24 12.88
N GLY A 71 -3.13 -17.47 13.97
CA GLY A 71 -3.82 -16.42 14.71
C GLY A 71 -5.16 -15.99 14.14
N GLY A 72 -5.71 -16.69 13.11
CA GLY A 72 -7.05 -16.40 12.59
C GLY A 72 -7.28 -16.81 11.14
N ALA A 73 -7.89 -15.93 10.36
CA ALA A 73 -8.18 -16.18 8.95
C ALA A 73 -7.84 -14.96 8.09
N VAL A 74 -7.63 -15.21 6.80
CA VAL A 74 -7.51 -14.16 5.80
C VAL A 74 -8.55 -14.35 4.72
N VAL A 75 -9.17 -13.24 4.31
CA VAL A 75 -10.09 -13.19 3.18
C VAL A 75 -9.46 -12.29 2.11
N VAL A 76 -9.34 -12.81 0.89
CA VAL A 76 -8.78 -12.09 -0.25
C VAL A 76 -9.87 -11.91 -1.30
N SER A 77 -10.19 -10.67 -1.63
CA SER A 77 -11.13 -10.32 -2.69
C SER A 77 -10.40 -9.81 -3.94
N PHE A 78 -11.04 -9.92 -5.10
CA PHE A 78 -10.43 -9.61 -6.39
C PHE A 78 -11.23 -8.55 -7.13
N VAL A 79 -10.52 -7.79 -7.95
CA VAL A 79 -11.11 -6.77 -8.83
C VAL A 79 -11.95 -7.45 -9.89
N ASP A 80 -13.22 -7.08 -9.97
CA ASP A 80 -14.15 -7.51 -11.01
C ASP A 80 -14.37 -6.42 -12.08
N GLU A 81 -15.06 -6.76 -13.16
CA GLU A 81 -15.37 -5.84 -14.26
C GLU A 81 -16.27 -4.69 -13.83
N LYS A 82 -17.18 -4.92 -12.86
CA LYS A 82 -18.09 -3.90 -12.33
C LYS A 82 -17.30 -2.82 -11.60
N PHE A 83 -16.34 -3.24 -10.77
CA PHE A 83 -15.46 -2.32 -10.06
C PHE A 83 -14.60 -1.50 -11.03
N VAL A 84 -14.01 -2.15 -12.05
CA VAL A 84 -13.20 -1.50 -13.09
C VAL A 84 -14.02 -0.44 -13.83
N THR A 85 -15.24 -0.77 -14.21
CA THR A 85 -16.15 0.16 -14.90
C THR A 85 -16.54 1.33 -13.99
N ALA A 86 -16.97 1.05 -12.76
CA ALA A 86 -17.40 2.06 -11.79
C ALA A 86 -16.27 3.04 -11.41
N LYS A 87 -15.04 2.56 -11.32
CA LYS A 87 -13.87 3.38 -10.96
C LYS A 87 -13.07 3.91 -12.16
N ARG A 88 -13.50 3.59 -13.40
CA ARG A 88 -12.85 3.98 -14.67
C ARG A 88 -11.38 3.52 -14.69
N LEU A 89 -11.15 2.28 -14.29
CA LEU A 89 -9.80 1.70 -14.24
C LEU A 89 -9.45 1.05 -15.59
N ARG A 90 -8.16 0.74 -15.73
CA ARG A 90 -7.66 -0.04 -16.86
C ARG A 90 -8.13 -1.49 -16.75
N PRO A 91 -8.52 -2.15 -17.87
CA PRO A 91 -9.02 -3.53 -17.85
C PRO A 91 -8.03 -4.55 -17.28
N GLU A 92 -6.73 -4.27 -17.37
CA GLU A 92 -5.64 -5.17 -16.96
C GLU A 92 -5.64 -5.45 -15.45
N VAL A 93 -6.32 -4.60 -14.64
CA VAL A 93 -6.43 -4.82 -13.19
C VAL A 93 -7.51 -5.84 -12.81
N VAL A 94 -8.38 -6.24 -13.75
CA VAL A 94 -9.36 -7.32 -13.52
C VAL A 94 -8.64 -8.60 -13.08
N GLY A 95 -9.13 -9.26 -12.03
CA GLY A 95 -8.58 -10.49 -11.46
C GLY A 95 -7.33 -10.28 -10.59
N THR A 96 -6.88 -9.04 -10.38
CA THR A 96 -5.88 -8.73 -9.35
C THR A 96 -6.55 -8.60 -7.99
N VAL A 97 -5.77 -8.69 -6.91
CA VAL A 97 -6.25 -8.49 -5.54
C VAL A 97 -6.81 -7.08 -5.39
N LEU A 98 -8.02 -6.97 -4.88
CA LEU A 98 -8.67 -5.73 -4.49
C LEU A 98 -8.36 -5.40 -3.03
N GLU A 99 -8.50 -6.40 -2.17
CA GLU A 99 -8.45 -6.23 -0.73
C GLU A 99 -8.02 -7.53 -0.05
N ILE A 100 -7.29 -7.41 1.05
CA ILE A 100 -6.90 -8.49 1.94
C ILE A 100 -7.41 -8.12 3.34
N VAL A 101 -8.21 -8.97 3.96
CA VAL A 101 -8.72 -8.78 5.32
C VAL A 101 -8.22 -9.89 6.23
N LEU A 102 -7.33 -9.54 7.14
CA LEU A 102 -6.93 -10.42 8.23
C LEU A 102 -7.97 -10.34 9.34
N GLN A 103 -8.48 -11.48 9.78
CA GLN A 103 -9.37 -11.63 10.90
C GLN A 103 -8.57 -12.21 12.08
N HIS A 104 -8.38 -11.41 13.13
CA HIS A 104 -7.60 -11.80 14.31
C HIS A 104 -8.53 -12.43 15.37
N GLU A 105 -8.31 -13.69 15.70
CA GLU A 105 -9.12 -14.38 16.71
C GLU A 105 -8.71 -14.00 18.14
N ARG A 106 -7.42 -13.84 18.37
CA ARG A 106 -6.85 -13.64 19.71
C ARG A 106 -5.72 -12.60 19.68
N SER A 107 -6.00 -11.38 19.21
CA SER A 107 -5.00 -10.31 19.29
C SER A 107 -5.08 -9.62 20.66
N SER A 108 -3.91 -9.36 21.24
CA SER A 108 -3.73 -8.48 22.40
C SER A 108 -3.48 -7.04 22.01
N ASP A 109 -3.29 -6.75 20.71
CA ASP A 109 -2.97 -5.42 20.21
C ASP A 109 -4.10 -4.43 20.48
N THR A 110 -3.71 -3.23 20.88
CA THR A 110 -4.61 -2.09 21.12
C THR A 110 -4.14 -0.90 20.29
N PRO A 111 -4.99 0.14 20.11
CA PRO A 111 -4.56 1.37 19.44
C PRO A 111 -3.31 2.00 20.07
N GLU A 112 -3.17 1.89 21.39
CA GLU A 112 -2.03 2.41 22.16
C GLU A 112 -0.77 1.60 21.89
N SER A 113 -0.84 0.25 21.98
CA SER A 113 0.32 -0.63 21.74
C SER A 113 0.85 -0.49 20.32
N MET A 114 -0.03 -0.22 19.35
CA MET A 114 0.31 0.03 17.95
C MET A 114 0.67 1.51 17.68
N SER A 115 0.70 2.37 18.70
CA SER A 115 1.02 3.81 18.58
C SER A 115 0.11 4.59 17.60
N LEU A 116 -1.10 4.09 17.33
CA LEU A 116 -2.02 4.69 16.36
C LEU A 116 -2.60 6.03 16.82
N LEU A 117 -2.81 6.21 18.13
CA LEU A 117 -3.38 7.44 18.69
C LEU A 117 -2.52 8.69 18.46
N LYS A 118 -1.22 8.52 18.27
CA LYS A 118 -0.26 9.61 18.04
C LYS A 118 0.15 9.73 16.58
N ASN A 119 -0.24 8.80 15.73
CA ASN A 119 0.15 8.76 14.34
C ASN A 119 -0.83 9.59 13.49
N ARG A 120 -0.35 10.73 12.97
CA ARG A 120 -1.14 11.68 12.16
C ARG A 120 -1.51 11.17 10.77
N ASP A 121 -0.88 10.09 10.29
CA ASP A 121 -1.23 9.47 9.01
C ASP A 121 -2.49 8.62 9.09
N PHE A 122 -2.99 8.35 10.31
CA PHE A 122 -4.24 7.63 10.52
C PHE A 122 -5.39 8.56 10.87
N VAL A 123 -6.48 8.42 10.14
CA VAL A 123 -7.78 9.02 10.48
C VAL A 123 -8.53 8.01 11.34
N ARG A 124 -8.97 8.46 12.51
CA ARG A 124 -9.79 7.67 13.44
C ARG A 124 -11.26 7.93 13.22
N ASP A 125 -12.05 6.85 13.27
CA ASP A 125 -13.50 6.86 13.18
C ASP A 125 -14.06 5.91 14.26
N ASP A 126 -14.86 6.43 15.17
CA ASP A 126 -15.41 5.68 16.31
C ASP A 126 -16.90 5.44 16.12
N ASN A 127 -17.34 4.22 16.41
CA ASN A 127 -18.74 3.85 16.41
C ASN A 127 -19.01 2.87 17.57
N GLN A 128 -19.77 3.32 18.58
CA GLN A 128 -20.10 2.53 19.78
C GLN A 128 -18.86 1.82 20.36
N ASN A 129 -18.78 0.49 20.17
CA ASN A 129 -17.71 -0.35 20.71
C ASN A 129 -16.57 -0.60 19.69
N ALA A 130 -16.61 0.03 18.52
CA ALA A 130 -15.62 -0.16 17.47
C ALA A 130 -14.86 1.13 17.18
N SER A 131 -13.54 1.02 17.01
CA SER A 131 -12.69 2.09 16.53
C SER A 131 -12.00 1.64 15.24
N ILE A 132 -12.01 2.49 14.21
CA ILE A 132 -11.36 2.21 12.94
C ILE A 132 -10.28 3.27 12.71
N PHE A 133 -9.05 2.83 12.44
CA PHE A 133 -7.92 3.67 12.07
C PHE A 133 -7.57 3.41 10.61
N ARG A 134 -7.61 4.44 9.76
CA ARG A 134 -7.37 4.34 8.31
C ARG A 134 -6.20 5.20 7.87
N ASN A 135 -5.27 4.63 7.13
CA ASN A 135 -4.24 5.33 6.39
C ASN A 135 -4.51 5.13 4.88
N LEU A 136 -5.11 6.11 4.24
CA LEU A 136 -5.48 6.06 2.82
C LEU A 136 -4.27 6.14 1.88
N LYS A 137 -3.18 6.79 2.33
CA LYS A 137 -1.94 6.88 1.55
C LYS A 137 -1.31 5.52 1.34
N GLU A 138 -1.33 4.68 2.38
CA GLU A 138 -0.76 3.33 2.33
C GLU A 138 -1.80 2.28 1.97
N GLY A 139 -3.09 2.57 2.08
CA GLY A 139 -4.16 1.61 1.86
C GLY A 139 -4.29 0.59 2.98
N ILE A 140 -4.11 1.00 4.23
CA ILE A 140 -4.23 0.12 5.40
C ILE A 140 -5.30 0.64 6.36
N ALA A 141 -6.05 -0.28 6.97
CA ALA A 141 -6.97 0.05 8.06
C ALA A 141 -6.97 -1.03 9.15
N TYR A 142 -7.08 -0.59 10.38
CA TYR A 142 -7.21 -1.43 11.57
C TYR A 142 -8.58 -1.21 12.19
N THR A 143 -9.27 -2.29 12.53
CA THR A 143 -10.53 -2.23 13.26
C THR A 143 -10.36 -2.89 14.62
N PHE A 144 -10.65 -2.14 15.66
CA PHE A 144 -10.66 -2.60 17.05
C PHE A 144 -12.11 -2.74 17.50
N PHE A 145 -12.39 -3.76 18.27
CA PHE A 145 -13.64 -3.96 18.97
C PHE A 145 -13.35 -4.19 20.45
N ASP A 146 -14.00 -3.45 21.34
CA ASP A 146 -13.69 -3.41 22.78
C ASP A 146 -12.19 -3.19 23.05
N GLY A 147 -11.56 -2.27 22.29
CA GLY A 147 -10.15 -1.92 22.41
C GLY A 147 -9.15 -2.98 21.92
N LYS A 148 -9.60 -4.11 21.34
CA LYS A 148 -8.76 -5.17 20.82
C LYS A 148 -8.81 -5.26 19.31
N LEU A 149 -7.66 -5.45 18.66
CA LEU A 149 -7.57 -5.60 17.21
C LEU A 149 -8.38 -6.82 16.75
N ARG A 150 -9.29 -6.61 15.79
CA ARG A 150 -10.13 -7.65 15.19
C ARG A 150 -9.84 -7.87 13.73
N THR A 151 -9.60 -6.78 12.99
CA THR A 151 -9.24 -6.92 11.59
C THR A 151 -8.12 -5.96 11.20
N THR A 152 -7.24 -6.44 10.32
CA THR A 152 -6.32 -5.60 9.55
C THR A 152 -6.71 -5.72 8.09
N ARG A 153 -6.95 -4.59 7.45
CA ARG A 153 -7.36 -4.52 6.04
C ARG A 153 -6.25 -3.87 5.23
N PHE A 154 -5.85 -4.52 4.15
CA PHE A 154 -4.95 -3.97 3.14
C PHE A 154 -5.74 -3.79 1.85
N THR A 155 -5.74 -2.59 1.32
CA THR A 155 -6.39 -2.24 0.06
C THR A 155 -5.45 -1.38 -0.79
N PHE A 156 -5.89 -0.97 -1.95
CA PHE A 156 -5.08 -0.10 -2.81
C PHE A 156 -4.87 1.28 -2.17
N SER A 157 -3.68 1.84 -2.36
CA SER A 157 -3.35 3.21 -1.99
C SER A 157 -3.91 4.21 -3.01
N GLU A 158 -3.96 5.49 -2.64
CA GLU A 158 -4.35 6.57 -3.58
C GLU A 158 -3.43 6.61 -4.81
N THR A 159 -2.13 6.38 -4.63
CA THR A 159 -1.15 6.32 -5.71
C THR A 159 -1.43 5.15 -6.65
N GLN A 160 -1.70 3.95 -6.11
CA GLN A 160 -2.06 2.78 -6.91
C GLN A 160 -3.35 3.02 -7.70
N LEU A 161 -4.37 3.62 -7.07
CA LEU A 161 -5.62 3.97 -7.73
C LEU A 161 -5.38 4.96 -8.87
N GLY A 162 -4.53 5.98 -8.65
CA GLY A 162 -4.13 6.94 -9.68
C GLY A 162 -3.49 6.25 -10.89
N HIS A 163 -2.54 5.36 -10.67
CA HIS A 163 -1.86 4.59 -11.72
C HIS A 163 -2.79 3.59 -12.43
N ALA A 164 -3.79 3.05 -11.72
CA ALA A 164 -4.75 2.10 -12.28
C ALA A 164 -5.85 2.76 -13.12
N ARG A 165 -6.06 4.06 -13.00
CA ARG A 165 -7.05 4.80 -13.80
C ARG A 165 -6.62 4.85 -15.26
N ARG A 166 -7.60 4.84 -16.17
CA ARG A 166 -7.36 5.14 -17.57
C ARG A 166 -6.86 6.58 -17.68
N SER A 167 -5.78 6.79 -18.41
CA SER A 167 -5.38 8.14 -18.80
C SER A 167 -6.56 8.76 -19.53
N GLY A 168 -7.31 9.63 -18.86
CA GLY A 168 -8.40 10.35 -19.48
C GLY A 168 -7.79 11.24 -20.53
N SER A 169 -8.10 10.99 -21.79
CA SER A 169 -8.01 12.03 -22.82
C SER A 169 -8.83 13.20 -22.29
N LEU A 170 -8.15 14.25 -21.83
CA LEU A 170 -8.76 15.56 -21.68
C LEU A 170 -9.20 15.97 -23.07
N ARG A 171 -10.48 15.79 -23.38
CA ARG A 171 -11.17 16.44 -24.48
C ARG A 171 -11.95 17.60 -23.91
#